data_c1026ae036477d92678b9150bb81d55d
#
_entry.id   c1026ae036477d92678b9150bb81d55d
#
_cell.length_a   1.000
_cell.length_b   1.000
_cell.length_c   1.000
_cell.angle_alpha   90.00
_cell.angle_beta   90.00
_cell.angle_gamma   90.00
#
_symmetry.space_group_name_H-M   'P 1'
#
loop_
_entity.id
_entity.type
_entity.pdbx_description
1 polymer ?
#
loop_
_entity_poly.entity_id
_entity_poly.type
_entity_poly.pdbx_seq_one_letter_code
_entity_poly.pdbx_strand_id
1 'polypeptide(L)'
;MKQHTEMVAMRDGARLATDIHLPNGAGPFPVILERTPYGRHLPSRSEITAASPDEPASRAELAAYFGAHGYAVVYQDTRGRHGSEGRFVKYLSDGEDGFDTCAWLVAQPWCDGRICTMGLSYSAHTQAALGCLDAPGVVAQVLDCGGFANSWKSGIRQSGAFELKQATWALRQAQLSPEAAADPVLHAALAAEDIRDWFTRMPWRPSHSPLRHHPDYEAYLFDQWEHGADGPFWRQLGIWAEGYHERYSRAACVHMSSWWDPYPLTATSNYSGLKRAGRGPQRLILGPWTHGDRSFTHFGDVEFGPDASLDAWAGDWRTYRLRFFDHVIKDAPLHEPPVRVFVMGGGSGRRTPAGHLDHGGEWLEAEDWPLPGTDFVSYHLYADGTLHPAAPAASDSPLSFDFDPSHPVPTIGGAMSSLEPVATAGSWDQTEAAGFFGCRTPHLPLASRPDVLVFQTEPLAAPVRVVGPVTAELFVATDGPDTDFTAKLIDVHPPSADYPQGYAMILTDGILRLRYAEDPTAPKLRRGGEVVRITVTLFPTANLFLPGHRIRLDVSSSNFPKFDVNPNTGEPEGQARRRRIAVNTVFVDAARPSHLVLPLLAL
;
A
#
# COMPACT_ATOMS: atom_id res chain seq x y z
N MET A 1 23.92 -17.68 -22.79
CA MET A 1 22.91 -18.19 -21.86
C MET A 1 21.99 -19.16 -22.59
N LYS A 2 21.58 -20.27 -21.97
CA LYS A 2 20.57 -21.18 -22.53
C LYS A 2 19.20 -20.80 -21.99
N GLN A 3 18.20 -20.78 -22.86
CA GLN A 3 16.82 -20.49 -22.49
C GLN A 3 15.89 -21.59 -23.00
N HIS A 4 14.91 -21.98 -22.18
CA HIS A 4 13.82 -22.86 -22.57
C HIS A 4 12.60 -22.65 -21.66
N THR A 5 11.45 -23.13 -22.09
CA THR A 5 10.20 -23.09 -21.33
C THR A 5 9.80 -24.49 -20.90
N GLU A 6 9.41 -24.64 -19.63
CA GLU A 6 8.87 -25.88 -19.05
C GLU A 6 7.44 -25.63 -18.55
N MET A 7 6.62 -26.67 -18.65
CA MET A 7 5.30 -26.71 -18.03
C MET A 7 5.41 -27.47 -16.70
N VAL A 8 5.65 -26.74 -15.60
CA VAL A 8 5.89 -27.34 -14.28
C VAL A 8 4.57 -27.79 -13.65
N ALA A 9 4.48 -29.08 -13.33
CA ALA A 9 3.26 -29.66 -12.73
C ALA A 9 3.15 -29.33 -11.24
N MET A 10 1.97 -28.87 -10.86
CA MET A 10 1.58 -28.66 -9.46
C MET A 10 0.95 -29.93 -8.88
N ARG A 11 0.80 -30.01 -7.56
CA ARG A 11 0.27 -31.17 -6.82
C ARG A 11 -1.13 -31.64 -7.27
N ASP A 12 -1.92 -30.75 -7.83
CA ASP A 12 -3.27 -31.03 -8.35
C ASP A 12 -3.31 -31.32 -9.85
N GLY A 13 -2.13 -31.34 -10.49
CA GLY A 13 -1.96 -31.66 -11.90
C GLY A 13 -2.03 -30.47 -12.86
N ALA A 14 -2.39 -29.26 -12.40
CA ALA A 14 -2.28 -28.05 -13.23
C ALA A 14 -0.81 -27.77 -13.54
N ARG A 15 -0.52 -27.30 -14.76
CA ARG A 15 0.85 -27.03 -15.21
C ARG A 15 1.07 -25.54 -15.40
N LEU A 16 2.16 -25.02 -14.81
CA LEU A 16 2.49 -23.60 -14.88
C LEU A 16 3.64 -23.34 -15.84
N ALA A 17 3.42 -22.40 -16.75
CA ALA A 17 4.40 -22.01 -17.76
C ALA A 17 5.58 -21.28 -17.11
N THR A 18 6.77 -21.81 -17.31
CA THR A 18 7.99 -21.42 -16.61
C THR A 18 9.13 -21.25 -17.58
N ASP A 19 9.66 -20.03 -17.71
CA ASP A 19 10.84 -19.73 -18.53
C ASP A 19 12.10 -19.82 -17.66
N ILE A 20 13.07 -20.60 -18.13
CA ILE A 20 14.32 -20.91 -17.45
C ILE A 20 15.47 -20.35 -18.25
N HIS A 21 16.29 -19.51 -17.62
CA HIS A 21 17.47 -18.89 -18.20
C HIS A 21 18.70 -19.38 -17.43
N LEU A 22 19.51 -20.24 -18.06
CA LEU A 22 20.71 -20.82 -17.44
C LEU A 22 21.97 -20.05 -17.85
N PRO A 23 22.87 -19.73 -16.91
CA PRO A 23 24.18 -19.17 -17.22
C PRO A 23 25.00 -20.08 -18.15
N ASN A 24 26.02 -19.51 -18.78
CA ASN A 24 27.03 -20.32 -19.43
C ASN A 24 27.90 -21.03 -18.38
N GLY A 25 28.22 -22.29 -18.59
CA GLY A 25 29.02 -23.10 -17.67
C GLY A 25 28.36 -24.41 -17.29
N ALA A 26 29.01 -25.16 -16.40
CA ALA A 26 28.61 -26.52 -16.06
C ALA A 26 27.55 -26.60 -14.93
N GLY A 27 27.34 -25.55 -14.13
CA GLY A 27 26.45 -25.58 -12.95
C GLY A 27 26.97 -26.51 -11.83
N PRO A 28 26.15 -26.80 -10.80
CA PRO A 28 24.81 -26.24 -10.55
C PRO A 28 24.88 -24.78 -10.12
N PHE A 29 23.75 -24.05 -10.27
CA PHE A 29 23.64 -22.62 -10.02
C PHE A 29 22.62 -22.32 -8.93
N PRO A 30 22.79 -21.27 -8.11
CA PRO A 30 21.71 -20.68 -7.33
C PRO A 30 20.66 -20.09 -8.27
N VAL A 31 19.40 -20.11 -7.85
CA VAL A 31 18.24 -19.69 -8.65
C VAL A 31 17.70 -18.36 -8.15
N ILE A 32 17.32 -17.48 -9.07
CA ILE A 32 16.45 -16.33 -8.80
C ILE A 32 15.10 -16.62 -9.44
N LEU A 33 14.04 -16.69 -8.62
CA LEU A 33 12.67 -16.98 -9.03
C LEU A 33 11.80 -15.73 -8.90
N GLU A 34 11.05 -15.42 -9.98
CA GLU A 34 9.93 -14.47 -9.92
C GLU A 34 8.66 -15.14 -10.47
N ARG A 35 7.58 -15.12 -9.68
CA ARG A 35 6.25 -15.59 -10.07
C ARG A 35 5.31 -14.40 -10.21
N THR A 36 4.60 -14.31 -11.34
CA THR A 36 3.85 -13.10 -11.72
C THR A 36 2.56 -13.41 -12.46
N PRO A 37 1.45 -12.66 -12.22
CA PRO A 37 0.26 -12.74 -13.05
C PRO A 37 0.33 -11.85 -14.30
N TYR A 38 1.43 -11.10 -14.47
CA TYR A 38 1.56 -10.03 -15.47
C TYR A 38 2.29 -10.47 -16.76
N GLY A 39 2.62 -11.74 -16.87
CA GLY A 39 3.32 -12.33 -18.01
C GLY A 39 4.82 -12.49 -17.76
N ARG A 40 5.27 -13.77 -17.71
CA ARG A 40 6.66 -14.14 -17.47
C ARG A 40 7.65 -13.61 -18.51
N HIS A 41 7.15 -13.27 -19.70
CA HIS A 41 7.95 -12.75 -20.83
C HIS A 41 7.81 -11.21 -21.00
N LEU A 42 6.89 -10.57 -20.28
CA LEU A 42 6.66 -9.12 -20.36
C LEU A 42 7.57 -8.37 -19.37
N PRO A 43 8.04 -7.15 -19.69
CA PRO A 43 8.77 -6.34 -18.75
C PRO A 43 7.99 -6.11 -17.45
N SER A 44 8.72 -6.06 -16.33
CA SER A 44 8.10 -5.72 -15.04
C SER A 44 8.07 -4.21 -14.85
N ARG A 45 6.99 -3.69 -14.26
CA ARG A 45 6.95 -2.30 -13.79
C ARG A 45 8.12 -1.99 -12.81
N SER A 46 8.64 -2.99 -12.11
CA SER A 46 9.78 -2.81 -11.21
C SER A 46 11.06 -2.34 -11.90
N GLU A 47 11.12 -2.46 -13.21
CA GLU A 47 12.29 -2.09 -14.02
C GLU A 47 12.13 -0.72 -14.70
N ILE A 48 11.03 -0.01 -14.46
CA ILE A 48 10.85 1.38 -14.91
C ILE A 48 11.83 2.27 -14.14
N THR A 49 12.59 3.08 -14.88
CA THR A 49 13.55 4.03 -14.30
C THR A 49 13.33 5.43 -14.86
N ALA A 50 13.77 6.44 -14.13
CA ALA A 50 13.71 7.84 -14.60
C ALA A 50 14.55 8.07 -15.88
N ALA A 51 15.60 7.28 -16.07
CA ALA A 51 16.42 7.33 -17.28
C ALA A 51 15.78 6.62 -18.49
N SER A 52 14.83 5.69 -18.25
CA SER A 52 14.16 4.88 -19.28
C SER A 52 12.70 4.59 -18.88
N PRO A 53 11.85 5.62 -18.80
CA PRO A 53 10.49 5.47 -18.26
C PRO A 53 9.58 4.65 -19.18
N ASP A 54 9.77 4.73 -20.49
CA ASP A 54 8.93 4.06 -21.49
C ASP A 54 9.51 2.72 -21.97
N GLU A 55 10.77 2.44 -21.66
CA GLU A 55 11.50 1.25 -22.11
C GLU A 55 12.15 0.51 -20.93
N PRO A 56 11.36 -0.10 -20.04
CA PRO A 56 11.89 -0.85 -18.91
C PRO A 56 12.69 -2.08 -19.39
N ALA A 57 13.72 -2.45 -18.63
CA ALA A 57 14.52 -3.63 -18.95
C ALA A 57 13.64 -4.87 -19.08
N SER A 58 13.86 -5.62 -20.16
CA SER A 58 13.14 -6.86 -20.42
C SER A 58 13.57 -8.00 -19.45
N ARG A 59 12.72 -9.02 -19.34
CA ARG A 59 13.05 -10.22 -18.56
C ARG A 59 14.33 -10.90 -19.05
N ALA A 60 14.58 -10.89 -20.35
CA ALA A 60 15.79 -11.46 -20.95
C ALA A 60 17.05 -10.66 -20.58
N GLU A 61 16.99 -9.34 -20.56
CA GLU A 61 18.10 -8.48 -20.14
C GLU A 61 18.42 -8.66 -18.65
N LEU A 62 17.40 -8.73 -17.80
CA LEU A 62 17.59 -9.02 -16.37
C LEU A 62 18.18 -10.43 -16.16
N ALA A 63 17.67 -11.43 -16.88
CA ALA A 63 18.22 -12.78 -16.83
C ALA A 63 19.68 -12.81 -17.29
N ALA A 64 20.03 -12.05 -18.34
CA ALA A 64 21.41 -11.92 -18.79
C ALA A 64 22.31 -11.25 -17.74
N TYR A 65 21.80 -10.21 -17.08
CA TYR A 65 22.51 -9.51 -16.01
C TYR A 65 22.83 -10.45 -14.83
N PHE A 66 21.81 -11.09 -14.25
CA PHE A 66 22.03 -12.02 -13.13
C PHE A 66 22.78 -13.29 -13.56
N GLY A 67 22.55 -13.76 -14.80
CA GLY A 67 23.26 -14.89 -15.38
C GLY A 67 24.77 -14.65 -15.54
N ALA A 68 25.19 -13.42 -15.87
CA ALA A 68 26.60 -13.03 -15.90
C ALA A 68 27.26 -13.09 -14.52
N HIS A 69 26.46 -13.02 -13.45
CA HIS A 69 26.92 -13.15 -12.06
C HIS A 69 26.71 -14.55 -11.46
N GLY A 70 26.38 -15.54 -12.31
CA GLY A 70 26.31 -16.95 -11.92
C GLY A 70 24.97 -17.43 -11.37
N TYR A 71 23.88 -16.70 -11.58
CA TYR A 71 22.53 -17.11 -11.18
C TYR A 71 21.74 -17.69 -12.37
N ALA A 72 21.05 -18.80 -12.16
CA ALA A 72 19.95 -19.19 -13.02
C ALA A 72 18.74 -18.31 -12.71
N VAL A 73 18.03 -17.85 -13.73
CA VAL A 73 16.85 -16.97 -13.53
C VAL A 73 15.61 -17.67 -14.07
N VAL A 74 14.56 -17.70 -13.26
CA VAL A 74 13.31 -18.40 -13.56
C VAL A 74 12.15 -17.44 -13.42
N TYR A 75 11.34 -17.32 -14.47
CA TYR A 75 10.10 -16.56 -14.50
C TYR A 75 8.92 -17.51 -14.71
N GLN A 76 7.90 -17.42 -13.85
CA GLN A 76 6.72 -18.28 -13.95
C GLN A 76 5.44 -17.44 -13.97
N ASP A 77 4.54 -17.74 -14.92
CA ASP A 77 3.18 -17.23 -14.87
C ASP A 77 2.41 -17.90 -13.72
N THR A 78 1.67 -17.11 -12.93
CA THR A 78 0.78 -17.69 -11.91
C THR A 78 -0.38 -18.45 -12.55
N ARG A 79 -1.00 -19.32 -11.78
CA ARG A 79 -2.14 -20.18 -12.18
C ARG A 79 -3.24 -19.37 -12.90
N GLY A 80 -3.72 -19.89 -14.02
CA GLY A 80 -4.79 -19.28 -14.82
C GLY A 80 -4.43 -17.94 -15.46
N ARG A 81 -3.12 -17.65 -15.61
CA ARG A 81 -2.65 -16.43 -16.28
C ARG A 81 -1.71 -16.79 -17.44
N HIS A 82 -1.81 -16.04 -18.54
CA HIS A 82 -0.96 -16.17 -19.73
C HIS A 82 -0.82 -17.63 -20.20
N GLY A 83 0.36 -18.22 -20.05
CA GLY A 83 0.65 -19.60 -20.49
C GLY A 83 0.36 -20.69 -19.47
N SER A 84 -0.04 -20.35 -18.25
CA SER A 84 -0.31 -21.30 -17.17
C SER A 84 -1.74 -21.82 -17.17
N GLU A 85 -1.90 -23.09 -16.86
CA GLU A 85 -3.19 -23.77 -16.74
C GLU A 85 -3.90 -23.43 -15.41
N GLY A 86 -5.13 -23.89 -15.27
CA GLY A 86 -5.95 -23.74 -14.07
C GLY A 86 -6.79 -22.47 -14.07
N ARG A 87 -7.49 -22.23 -12.95
CA ARG A 87 -8.35 -21.07 -12.75
C ARG A 87 -7.64 -20.03 -11.89
N PHE A 88 -7.66 -18.77 -12.32
CA PHE A 88 -7.12 -17.66 -11.55
C PHE A 88 -8.09 -17.27 -10.43
N VAL A 89 -7.61 -17.30 -9.18
CA VAL A 89 -8.26 -16.67 -8.04
C VAL A 89 -7.22 -15.79 -7.35
N LYS A 90 -7.48 -14.50 -7.32
CA LYS A 90 -6.50 -13.51 -6.88
C LYS A 90 -5.94 -13.84 -5.50
N TYR A 91 -4.61 -14.04 -5.41
CA TYR A 91 -3.80 -14.31 -4.22
C TYR A 91 -3.91 -15.72 -3.58
N LEU A 92 -4.93 -16.50 -3.85
CA LEU A 92 -5.27 -17.64 -3.00
C LEU A 92 -4.58 -18.96 -3.35
N SER A 93 -4.09 -19.16 -4.58
CA SER A 93 -3.34 -20.38 -4.97
C SER A 93 -1.82 -20.22 -4.93
N ASP A 94 -1.33 -19.01 -4.72
CA ASP A 94 0.07 -18.69 -4.98
C ASP A 94 1.07 -19.34 -4.02
N GLY A 95 0.69 -19.61 -2.77
CA GLY A 95 1.57 -20.23 -1.79
C GLY A 95 1.89 -21.69 -2.13
N GLU A 96 0.89 -22.50 -2.40
CA GLU A 96 1.01 -23.92 -2.70
C GLU A 96 1.68 -24.14 -4.05
N ASP A 97 1.30 -23.38 -5.07
CA ASP A 97 1.94 -23.41 -6.39
C ASP A 97 3.43 -23.00 -6.32
N GLY A 98 3.73 -22.01 -5.48
CA GLY A 98 5.11 -21.59 -5.23
C GLY A 98 5.93 -22.66 -4.53
N PHE A 99 5.36 -23.35 -3.54
CA PHE A 99 6.00 -24.47 -2.86
C PHE A 99 6.34 -25.59 -3.84
N ASP A 100 5.36 -26.01 -4.67
CA ASP A 100 5.56 -27.06 -5.67
C ASP A 100 6.61 -26.67 -6.71
N THR A 101 6.61 -25.38 -7.12
CA THR A 101 7.64 -24.83 -8.02
C THR A 101 9.02 -24.90 -7.39
N CYS A 102 9.19 -24.54 -6.12
CA CYS A 102 10.46 -24.62 -5.41
C CYS A 102 10.92 -26.07 -5.24
N ALA A 103 10.01 -26.99 -4.90
CA ALA A 103 10.31 -28.41 -4.81
C ALA A 103 10.79 -28.98 -6.16
N TRP A 104 10.17 -28.54 -7.26
CA TRP A 104 10.62 -28.92 -8.60
C TRP A 104 11.99 -28.32 -8.93
N LEU A 105 12.24 -27.05 -8.60
CA LEU A 105 13.52 -26.37 -8.86
C LEU A 105 14.69 -27.03 -8.16
N VAL A 106 14.57 -27.35 -6.86
CA VAL A 106 15.67 -27.98 -6.09
C VAL A 106 15.96 -29.40 -6.55
N ALA A 107 15.06 -30.07 -7.26
CA ALA A 107 15.26 -31.37 -7.85
C ALA A 107 15.98 -31.31 -9.22
N GLN A 108 16.17 -30.12 -9.79
CA GLN A 108 16.82 -29.98 -11.09
C GLN A 108 18.35 -30.16 -11.00
N PRO A 109 18.99 -30.90 -11.94
CA PRO A 109 20.44 -31.12 -11.88
C PRO A 109 21.28 -29.84 -12.07
N TRP A 110 20.69 -28.79 -12.57
CA TRP A 110 21.33 -27.48 -12.76
C TRP A 110 21.12 -26.50 -11.57
N CYS A 111 20.28 -26.85 -10.60
CA CYS A 111 20.05 -26.07 -9.39
C CYS A 111 20.97 -26.54 -8.25
N ASP A 112 21.60 -25.62 -7.53
CA ASP A 112 22.45 -25.94 -6.39
C ASP A 112 21.66 -26.11 -5.07
N GLY A 113 20.32 -26.04 -5.14
CA GLY A 113 19.43 -26.18 -3.99
C GLY A 113 19.10 -24.86 -3.30
N ARG A 114 19.64 -23.71 -3.74
CA ARG A 114 19.40 -22.41 -3.14
C ARG A 114 18.59 -21.51 -4.07
N ILE A 115 17.50 -20.95 -3.54
CA ILE A 115 16.54 -20.12 -4.29
C ILE A 115 16.44 -18.75 -3.61
N CYS A 116 16.69 -17.70 -4.38
CA CYS A 116 16.34 -16.32 -4.07
C CYS A 116 15.02 -15.99 -4.78
N THR A 117 14.18 -15.15 -4.18
CA THR A 117 12.97 -14.67 -4.82
C THR A 117 12.95 -13.16 -4.93
N MET A 118 12.31 -12.62 -5.96
CA MET A 118 12.16 -11.18 -6.17
C MET A 118 10.81 -10.84 -6.80
N GLY A 119 10.42 -9.58 -6.77
CA GLY A 119 9.29 -9.05 -7.54
C GLY A 119 8.50 -7.99 -6.83
N LEU A 120 7.84 -7.17 -7.65
CA LEU A 120 7.01 -6.04 -7.25
C LEU A 120 5.54 -6.46 -7.11
N SER A 121 4.83 -5.86 -6.15
CA SER A 121 3.38 -5.92 -6.07
C SER A 121 2.87 -7.36 -5.88
N TYR A 122 2.09 -7.85 -6.84
CA TYR A 122 1.60 -9.24 -6.81
C TYR A 122 2.76 -10.25 -6.70
N SER A 123 3.88 -10.00 -7.38
CA SER A 123 5.06 -10.87 -7.26
C SER A 123 5.70 -10.84 -5.87
N ALA A 124 5.46 -9.82 -5.05
CA ALA A 124 5.80 -9.82 -3.63
C ALA A 124 4.79 -10.61 -2.79
N HIS A 125 3.48 -10.58 -3.16
CA HIS A 125 2.48 -11.42 -2.48
C HIS A 125 2.76 -12.91 -2.68
N THR A 126 3.17 -13.34 -3.89
CA THR A 126 3.58 -14.73 -4.15
C THR A 126 4.75 -15.16 -3.28
N GLN A 127 5.71 -14.27 -3.02
CA GLN A 127 6.86 -14.53 -2.15
C GLN A 127 6.46 -14.68 -0.68
N ALA A 128 5.59 -13.80 -0.17
CA ALA A 128 5.12 -13.88 1.21
C ALA A 128 4.30 -15.16 1.45
N ALA A 129 3.43 -15.52 0.51
CA ALA A 129 2.69 -16.77 0.56
C ALA A 129 3.61 -18.01 0.59
N LEU A 130 4.66 -17.98 -0.21
CA LEU A 130 5.70 -19.01 -0.27
C LEU A 130 6.48 -19.10 1.05
N GLY A 131 6.86 -17.97 1.63
CA GLY A 131 7.56 -17.89 2.92
C GLY A 131 6.72 -18.45 4.07
N CYS A 132 5.38 -18.29 4.02
CA CYS A 132 4.47 -18.88 5.01
C CYS A 132 4.51 -20.40 5.06
N LEU A 133 4.91 -21.07 3.98
CA LEU A 133 5.00 -22.53 3.86
C LEU A 133 6.42 -23.08 4.09
N ASP A 134 7.41 -22.22 4.34
CA ASP A 134 8.82 -22.61 4.45
C ASP A 134 9.28 -23.50 3.28
N ALA A 135 9.06 -23.00 2.06
CA ALA A 135 9.29 -23.76 0.85
C ALA A 135 10.77 -24.16 0.67
N PRO A 136 11.04 -25.35 0.10
CA PRO A 136 12.39 -25.89 0.01
C PRO A 136 13.33 -24.99 -0.81
N GLY A 137 14.53 -24.80 -0.30
CA GLY A 137 15.60 -24.07 -0.97
C GLY A 137 15.51 -22.55 -0.89
N VAL A 138 14.45 -21.96 -0.39
CA VAL A 138 14.30 -20.50 -0.30
C VAL A 138 15.21 -19.93 0.80
N VAL A 139 16.21 -19.14 0.40
CA VAL A 139 17.22 -18.54 1.31
C VAL A 139 17.20 -17.02 1.35
N ALA A 140 16.65 -16.36 0.33
CA ALA A 140 16.53 -14.91 0.25
C ALA A 140 15.23 -14.48 -0.43
N GLN A 141 14.61 -13.40 0.05
CA GLN A 141 13.40 -12.81 -0.54
C GLN A 141 13.53 -11.28 -0.63
N VAL A 142 13.22 -10.71 -1.79
CA VAL A 142 13.10 -9.27 -1.99
C VAL A 142 11.63 -8.95 -2.29
N LEU A 143 10.90 -8.57 -1.24
CA LEU A 143 9.47 -8.25 -1.28
C LEU A 143 9.31 -6.75 -1.54
N ASP A 144 9.00 -6.38 -2.77
CA ASP A 144 8.88 -5.00 -3.20
C ASP A 144 7.40 -4.60 -3.29
N CYS A 145 6.97 -3.63 -2.48
CA CYS A 145 5.62 -3.06 -2.46
C CYS A 145 4.53 -4.14 -2.40
N GLY A 146 4.62 -5.05 -1.42
CA GLY A 146 3.65 -6.14 -1.28
C GLY A 146 3.97 -7.11 -0.15
N GLY A 147 3.42 -8.32 -0.21
CA GLY A 147 3.64 -9.37 0.80
C GLY A 147 2.73 -9.24 2.01
N PHE A 148 1.41 -9.27 1.82
CA PHE A 148 0.40 -9.03 2.87
C PHE A 148 0.76 -9.59 4.25
N ALA A 149 0.95 -8.69 5.22
CA ALA A 149 0.95 -9.08 6.63
C ALA A 149 -0.47 -9.47 7.05
N ASN A 150 -1.43 -8.58 6.83
CA ASN A 150 -2.85 -8.81 7.06
C ASN A 150 -3.66 -7.92 6.10
N SER A 151 -4.26 -8.53 5.09
CA SER A 151 -4.95 -7.81 4.02
C SER A 151 -6.27 -7.15 4.45
N TRP A 152 -6.83 -7.54 5.61
CA TRP A 152 -7.96 -6.85 6.22
C TRP A 152 -7.55 -5.54 6.88
N LYS A 153 -6.32 -5.47 7.41
CA LYS A 153 -5.77 -4.25 8.02
C LYS A 153 -5.22 -3.29 6.98
N SER A 154 -4.69 -3.79 5.85
CA SER A 154 -4.08 -2.96 4.81
C SER A 154 -3.93 -3.72 3.49
N GLY A 155 -4.23 -3.06 2.38
CA GLY A 155 -3.95 -3.52 1.03
C GLY A 155 -5.13 -4.14 0.28
N ILE A 156 -6.15 -4.65 0.97
CA ILE A 156 -7.46 -4.98 0.39
C ILE A 156 -8.55 -4.25 1.15
N ARG A 157 -8.47 -4.25 2.46
CA ARG A 157 -9.26 -3.40 3.36
C ARG A 157 -8.32 -2.58 4.24
N GLN A 158 -8.83 -1.50 4.81
CA GLN A 158 -8.17 -0.79 5.90
C GLN A 158 -9.20 -0.64 7.04
N SER A 159 -9.00 -1.42 8.11
CA SER A 159 -9.87 -1.43 9.29
C SER A 159 -11.37 -1.50 8.95
N GLY A 160 -11.71 -2.38 8.02
CA GLY A 160 -13.09 -2.64 7.58
C GLY A 160 -13.52 -1.92 6.30
N ALA A 161 -12.98 -0.75 5.96
CA ALA A 161 -13.28 -0.07 4.69
C ALA A 161 -12.61 -0.78 3.51
N PHE A 162 -13.31 -0.92 2.38
CA PHE A 162 -12.81 -1.64 1.21
C PHE A 162 -12.03 -0.71 0.28
N GLU A 163 -10.81 -1.11 -0.11
CA GLU A 163 -9.97 -0.35 -1.05
C GLU A 163 -10.41 -0.57 -2.49
N LEU A 164 -10.95 0.48 -3.13
CA LEU A 164 -11.53 0.40 -4.47
C LEU A 164 -10.53 0.18 -5.60
N LYS A 165 -9.23 0.22 -5.33
CA LYS A 165 -8.19 -0.26 -6.26
C LYS A 165 -8.37 -1.72 -6.65
N GLN A 166 -9.07 -2.52 -5.84
CA GLN A 166 -9.40 -3.90 -6.18
C GLN A 166 -10.31 -3.98 -7.41
N ALA A 167 -11.22 -3.02 -7.55
CA ALA A 167 -12.18 -2.96 -8.65
C ALA A 167 -11.50 -2.56 -9.98
N THR A 168 -10.67 -1.52 -9.98
CA THR A 168 -9.92 -1.07 -11.16
C THR A 168 -8.91 -2.12 -11.62
N TRP A 169 -8.20 -2.74 -10.66
CA TRP A 169 -7.28 -3.84 -10.96
C TRP A 169 -8.02 -5.04 -11.57
N ALA A 170 -9.18 -5.41 -11.01
CA ALA A 170 -9.95 -6.55 -11.50
C ALA A 170 -10.40 -6.36 -12.96
N LEU A 171 -10.91 -5.17 -13.33
CA LEU A 171 -11.31 -4.89 -14.71
C LEU A 171 -10.11 -4.95 -15.66
N ARG A 172 -9.00 -4.30 -15.31
CA ARG A 172 -7.77 -4.34 -16.11
C ARG A 172 -7.26 -5.76 -16.33
N GLN A 173 -7.30 -6.59 -15.29
CA GLN A 173 -6.83 -7.98 -15.41
C GLN A 173 -7.85 -8.89 -16.13
N ALA A 174 -9.14 -8.62 -16.05
CA ALA A 174 -10.15 -9.31 -16.85
C ALA A 174 -9.95 -9.04 -18.34
N GLN A 175 -9.65 -7.79 -18.71
CA GLN A 175 -9.31 -7.42 -20.10
C GLN A 175 -8.06 -8.16 -20.64
N LEU A 176 -7.13 -8.50 -19.76
CA LEU A 176 -5.87 -9.20 -20.07
C LEU A 176 -5.93 -10.71 -19.75
N SER A 177 -7.11 -11.25 -19.50
CA SER A 177 -7.27 -12.67 -19.17
C SER A 177 -7.09 -13.56 -20.40
N PRO A 178 -6.69 -14.84 -20.22
CA PRO A 178 -6.65 -15.81 -21.32
C PRO A 178 -8.01 -15.97 -22.00
N GLU A 179 -9.11 -15.89 -21.24
CA GLU A 179 -10.48 -15.98 -21.76
C GLU A 179 -10.80 -14.80 -22.68
N ALA A 180 -10.46 -13.57 -22.29
CA ALA A 180 -10.63 -12.38 -23.13
C ALA A 180 -9.73 -12.43 -24.37
N ALA A 181 -8.51 -12.97 -24.26
CA ALA A 181 -7.62 -13.15 -25.39
C ALA A 181 -8.14 -14.17 -26.41
N ALA A 182 -8.88 -15.19 -25.95
CA ALA A 182 -9.46 -16.23 -26.79
C ALA A 182 -10.82 -15.87 -27.38
N ASP A 183 -11.55 -14.91 -26.79
CA ASP A 183 -12.89 -14.50 -27.21
C ASP A 183 -12.94 -13.00 -27.57
N PRO A 184 -12.92 -12.64 -28.86
CA PRO A 184 -13.00 -11.23 -29.29
C PRO A 184 -14.28 -10.50 -28.84
N VAL A 185 -15.39 -11.22 -28.60
CA VAL A 185 -16.65 -10.61 -28.13
C VAL A 185 -16.50 -10.22 -26.66
N LEU A 186 -15.97 -11.11 -25.83
CA LEU A 186 -15.66 -10.82 -24.43
C LEU A 186 -14.64 -9.67 -24.31
N HIS A 187 -13.56 -9.72 -25.11
CA HIS A 187 -12.56 -8.66 -25.11
C HIS A 187 -13.16 -7.30 -25.45
N ALA A 188 -13.98 -7.22 -26.52
CA ALA A 188 -14.63 -5.97 -26.93
C ALA A 188 -15.61 -5.46 -25.86
N ALA A 189 -16.38 -6.36 -25.23
CA ALA A 189 -17.32 -5.99 -24.16
C ALA A 189 -16.60 -5.41 -22.94
N LEU A 190 -15.49 -6.02 -22.49
CA LEU A 190 -14.69 -5.51 -21.38
C LEU A 190 -13.95 -4.20 -21.73
N ALA A 191 -13.46 -4.06 -22.96
CA ALA A 191 -12.77 -2.87 -23.43
C ALA A 191 -13.71 -1.65 -23.57
N ALA A 192 -15.00 -1.87 -23.74
CA ALA A 192 -16.01 -0.81 -23.83
C ALA A 192 -16.41 -0.22 -22.46
N GLU A 193 -15.99 -0.83 -21.34
CA GLU A 193 -16.35 -0.37 -20.01
C GLU A 193 -15.48 0.81 -19.57
N ASP A 194 -16.09 1.96 -19.32
CA ASP A 194 -15.42 3.11 -18.71
C ASP A 194 -15.48 3.01 -17.19
N ILE A 195 -14.36 2.71 -16.58
CA ILE A 195 -14.27 2.53 -15.12
C ILE A 195 -14.59 3.83 -14.36
N ARG A 196 -14.28 5.02 -14.90
CA ARG A 196 -14.63 6.29 -14.24
C ARG A 196 -16.14 6.50 -14.19
N ASP A 197 -16.85 6.17 -15.26
CA ASP A 197 -18.32 6.23 -15.28
C ASP A 197 -18.92 5.25 -14.26
N TRP A 198 -18.35 4.06 -14.16
CA TRP A 198 -18.80 3.07 -13.18
C TRP A 198 -18.62 3.53 -11.73
N PHE A 199 -17.55 4.28 -11.42
CA PHE A 199 -17.36 4.83 -10.07
C PHE A 199 -18.45 5.85 -9.70
N THR A 200 -19.09 6.52 -10.66
CA THR A 200 -20.25 7.38 -10.39
C THR A 200 -21.51 6.59 -9.96
N ARG A 201 -21.51 5.27 -10.19
CA ARG A 201 -22.63 4.35 -9.93
C ARG A 201 -22.43 3.43 -8.72
N MET A 202 -21.44 3.73 -7.88
CA MET A 202 -21.20 2.96 -6.64
C MET A 202 -22.37 3.04 -5.66
N PRO A 203 -22.64 1.99 -4.87
CA PRO A 203 -22.00 0.67 -4.88
C PRO A 203 -22.49 -0.21 -6.03
N TRP A 204 -21.61 -1.06 -6.53
CA TRP A 204 -21.96 -2.04 -7.56
C TRP A 204 -22.66 -3.27 -6.94
N ARG A 205 -23.15 -4.15 -7.80
CA ARG A 205 -23.79 -5.42 -7.43
C ARG A 205 -23.38 -6.50 -8.41
N PRO A 206 -23.40 -7.77 -8.00
CA PRO A 206 -23.22 -8.89 -8.92
C PRO A 206 -24.14 -8.75 -10.15
N SER A 207 -23.61 -9.00 -11.31
CA SER A 207 -24.25 -8.84 -12.64
C SER A 207 -24.56 -7.38 -13.04
N HIS A 208 -24.21 -6.39 -12.21
CA HIS A 208 -24.38 -4.95 -12.46
C HIS A 208 -23.10 -4.20 -12.10
N SER A 209 -21.98 -4.66 -12.64
CA SER A 209 -20.65 -4.10 -12.51
C SER A 209 -19.96 -4.06 -13.88
N PRO A 210 -18.81 -3.38 -14.04
CA PRO A 210 -18.03 -3.44 -15.27
C PRO A 210 -17.46 -4.84 -15.55
N LEU A 211 -17.50 -5.73 -14.57
CA LEU A 211 -17.03 -7.13 -14.65
C LEU A 211 -18.14 -8.14 -15.02
N ARG A 212 -19.39 -7.70 -15.22
CA ARG A 212 -20.52 -8.59 -15.53
C ARG A 212 -20.32 -9.52 -16.72
N HIS A 213 -19.38 -9.18 -17.61
CA HIS A 213 -19.02 -10.00 -18.76
C HIS A 213 -17.99 -11.10 -18.43
N HIS A 214 -17.37 -11.05 -17.26
CA HIS A 214 -16.35 -12.01 -16.79
C HIS A 214 -16.65 -12.50 -15.37
N PRO A 215 -17.54 -13.51 -15.21
CA PRO A 215 -18.05 -13.93 -13.91
C PRO A 215 -16.99 -14.31 -12.87
N ASP A 216 -15.88 -14.90 -13.27
CA ASP A 216 -14.80 -15.30 -12.33
C ASP A 216 -14.12 -14.08 -11.70
N TYR A 217 -13.89 -13.02 -12.49
CA TYR A 217 -13.31 -11.78 -11.97
C TYR A 217 -14.30 -10.97 -11.15
N GLU A 218 -15.59 -10.99 -11.54
CA GLU A 218 -16.64 -10.37 -10.74
C GLU A 218 -16.78 -11.08 -9.38
N ALA A 219 -16.80 -12.42 -9.38
CA ALA A 219 -17.00 -13.22 -8.17
C ALA A 219 -15.93 -12.94 -7.11
N TYR A 220 -14.63 -13.00 -7.45
CA TYR A 220 -13.59 -12.76 -6.43
C TYR A 220 -13.59 -11.31 -5.93
N LEU A 221 -13.96 -10.32 -6.76
CA LEU A 221 -14.09 -8.93 -6.33
C LEU A 221 -15.17 -8.79 -5.27
N PHE A 222 -16.36 -9.37 -5.52
CA PHE A 222 -17.46 -9.31 -4.56
C PHE A 222 -17.19 -10.15 -3.32
N ASP A 223 -16.51 -11.30 -3.43
CA ASP A 223 -16.04 -12.06 -2.26
C ASP A 223 -15.19 -11.19 -1.32
N GLN A 224 -14.24 -10.41 -1.87
CA GLN A 224 -13.43 -9.49 -1.07
C GLN A 224 -14.25 -8.32 -0.49
N TRP A 225 -15.27 -7.86 -1.21
CA TRP A 225 -16.09 -6.72 -0.78
C TRP A 225 -17.12 -7.11 0.28
N GLU A 226 -17.75 -8.28 0.15
CA GLU A 226 -18.81 -8.74 1.04
C GLU A 226 -18.30 -9.33 2.36
N HIS A 227 -17.09 -9.87 2.40
CA HIS A 227 -16.46 -10.35 3.61
C HIS A 227 -15.89 -9.19 4.44
N GLY A 228 -16.79 -8.42 5.09
CA GLY A 228 -16.41 -7.22 5.85
C GLY A 228 -15.66 -7.52 7.15
N ALA A 229 -16.06 -8.53 7.93
CA ALA A 229 -15.43 -8.88 9.20
C ALA A 229 -14.08 -9.59 9.01
N ASP A 230 -13.13 -9.38 9.94
CA ASP A 230 -11.82 -10.06 9.98
C ASP A 230 -11.96 -11.53 10.40
N GLY A 231 -12.65 -12.30 9.55
CA GLY A 231 -13.01 -13.71 9.77
C GLY A 231 -12.12 -14.68 8.99
N PRO A 232 -12.57 -15.95 8.87
CA PRO A 232 -11.83 -17.03 8.20
C PRO A 232 -11.41 -16.70 6.75
N PHE A 233 -12.21 -15.91 6.02
CA PHE A 233 -11.88 -15.47 4.66
C PHE A 233 -10.53 -14.74 4.62
N TRP A 234 -10.23 -13.87 5.61
CA TRP A 234 -9.00 -13.08 5.70
C TRP A 234 -7.83 -13.83 6.31
N ARG A 235 -8.04 -15.07 6.82
CA ARG A 235 -7.01 -15.93 7.41
C ARG A 235 -6.40 -16.93 6.41
N GLN A 236 -6.73 -16.79 5.14
CA GLN A 236 -6.23 -17.67 4.09
C GLN A 236 -4.76 -17.40 3.78
N LEU A 237 -4.06 -18.46 3.37
CA LEU A 237 -2.70 -18.37 2.85
C LEU A 237 -2.66 -17.41 1.63
N GLY A 238 -1.64 -16.57 1.58
CA GLY A 238 -1.46 -15.57 0.51
C GLY A 238 -1.94 -14.17 0.89
N ILE A 239 -2.86 -14.03 1.86
CA ILE A 239 -3.40 -12.73 2.29
C ILE A 239 -3.24 -12.47 3.80
N TRP A 240 -2.55 -13.34 4.54
CA TRP A 240 -2.39 -13.25 5.99
C TRP A 240 -1.07 -13.89 6.49
N ALA A 241 0.06 -13.26 6.22
CA ALA A 241 1.35 -13.73 6.70
C ALA A 241 1.54 -13.58 8.22
N GLU A 242 0.83 -12.66 8.86
CA GLU A 242 0.85 -12.41 10.31
C GLU A 242 0.60 -13.69 11.14
N GLY A 243 -0.31 -14.56 10.68
CA GLY A 243 -0.59 -15.85 11.31
C GLY A 243 0.49 -16.92 11.09
N TYR A 244 1.50 -16.62 10.30
CA TYR A 244 2.58 -17.54 9.96
C TYR A 244 3.95 -17.06 10.46
N HIS A 245 4.09 -15.89 11.08
CA HIS A 245 5.37 -15.30 11.46
C HIS A 245 6.23 -16.29 12.27
N GLU A 246 5.65 -17.03 13.22
CA GLU A 246 6.38 -17.99 14.07
C GLU A 246 6.93 -19.22 13.29
N ARG A 247 6.37 -19.53 12.14
CA ARG A 247 6.75 -20.66 11.28
C ARG A 247 7.15 -20.26 9.87
N TYR A 248 7.25 -18.96 9.61
CA TYR A 248 7.69 -18.42 8.31
C TYR A 248 9.09 -18.93 7.97
N SER A 249 9.46 -18.93 6.70
CA SER A 249 10.81 -19.28 6.22
C SER A 249 11.89 -18.52 7.01
N ARG A 250 13.07 -19.14 7.14
CA ARG A 250 14.27 -18.51 7.71
C ARG A 250 15.09 -17.74 6.67
N ALA A 251 14.56 -17.54 5.49
CA ALA A 251 15.18 -16.74 4.44
C ALA A 251 15.50 -15.32 4.94
N ALA A 252 16.60 -14.76 4.47
CA ALA A 252 16.87 -13.34 4.63
C ALA A 252 15.88 -12.54 3.77
N CYS A 253 15.22 -11.52 4.35
CA CYS A 253 14.18 -10.76 3.69
C CYS A 253 14.52 -9.27 3.59
N VAL A 254 14.26 -8.68 2.42
CA VAL A 254 14.11 -7.23 2.23
C VAL A 254 12.64 -6.93 2.07
N HIS A 255 12.08 -6.11 2.97
CA HIS A 255 10.75 -5.54 2.89
C HIS A 255 10.90 -4.12 2.37
N MET A 256 10.44 -3.84 1.15
CA MET A 256 10.49 -2.51 0.57
C MET A 256 9.09 -2.00 0.28
N SER A 257 8.84 -0.74 0.62
CA SER A 257 7.64 0.00 0.26
C SER A 257 7.97 1.50 0.24
N SER A 258 6.95 2.33 0.19
CA SER A 258 7.11 3.78 0.07
C SER A 258 5.91 4.53 0.64
N TRP A 259 6.07 5.84 0.88
CA TRP A 259 5.06 6.64 1.57
C TRP A 259 3.77 6.81 0.76
N TRP A 260 3.87 6.75 -0.58
CA TRP A 260 2.72 6.89 -1.49
C TRP A 260 2.24 5.55 -2.07
N ASP A 261 2.69 4.45 -1.48
CA ASP A 261 2.31 3.07 -1.79
C ASP A 261 1.28 2.54 -0.77
N PRO A 262 0.33 1.64 -1.12
CA PRO A 262 -0.62 1.10 -0.14
C PRO A 262 -0.04 0.03 0.80
N TYR A 263 1.27 -0.28 0.72
CA TYR A 263 1.88 -1.39 1.46
C TYR A 263 2.94 -1.03 2.53
N PRO A 264 3.16 0.24 2.97
CA PRO A 264 4.15 0.51 4.00
C PRO A 264 3.79 -0.13 5.34
N LEU A 265 2.49 -0.20 5.69
CA LEU A 265 2.03 -0.90 6.89
C LEU A 265 2.29 -2.41 6.79
N THR A 266 2.10 -3.02 5.61
CA THR A 266 2.44 -4.42 5.35
C THR A 266 3.93 -4.68 5.50
N ALA A 267 4.79 -3.86 4.90
CA ALA A 267 6.25 -3.99 4.96
C ALA A 267 6.76 -3.89 6.40
N THR A 268 6.31 -2.87 7.15
CA THR A 268 6.72 -2.66 8.55
C THR A 268 6.18 -3.74 9.48
N SER A 269 4.96 -4.24 9.26
CA SER A 269 4.37 -5.32 10.07
C SER A 269 5.09 -6.65 9.86
N ASN A 270 5.42 -7.01 8.61
CA ASN A 270 6.18 -8.22 8.32
C ASN A 270 7.62 -8.10 8.86
N TYR A 271 8.32 -6.99 8.63
CA TYR A 271 9.65 -6.74 9.18
C TYR A 271 9.66 -6.96 10.70
N SER A 272 8.80 -6.24 11.43
CA SER A 272 8.76 -6.29 12.89
C SER A 272 8.28 -7.65 13.41
N GLY A 273 7.30 -8.27 12.75
CA GLY A 273 6.75 -9.56 13.13
C GLY A 273 7.77 -10.70 12.96
N LEU A 274 8.43 -10.77 11.80
CA LEU A 274 9.44 -11.79 11.51
C LEU A 274 10.70 -11.61 12.36
N LYS A 275 11.14 -10.36 12.58
CA LYS A 275 12.26 -10.06 13.49
C LYS A 275 11.97 -10.53 14.92
N ARG A 276 10.77 -10.24 15.45
CA ARG A 276 10.31 -10.67 16.77
C ARG A 276 10.23 -12.19 16.89
N ALA A 277 9.79 -12.87 15.83
CA ALA A 277 9.71 -14.33 15.75
C ALA A 277 11.09 -14.99 15.52
N GLY A 278 12.17 -14.22 15.39
CA GLY A 278 13.52 -14.73 15.15
C GLY A 278 13.68 -15.48 13.82
N ARG A 279 12.98 -15.00 12.76
CA ARG A 279 12.97 -15.63 11.42
C ARG A 279 13.97 -14.92 10.52
N GLY A 280 15.13 -15.49 10.29
CA GLY A 280 16.14 -14.97 9.37
C GLY A 280 16.52 -13.48 9.54
N PRO A 281 17.52 -12.98 8.81
CA PRO A 281 17.83 -11.55 8.77
C PRO A 281 16.70 -10.75 8.07
N GLN A 282 16.29 -9.63 8.68
CA GLN A 282 15.24 -8.76 8.12
C GLN A 282 15.82 -7.39 7.78
N ARG A 283 15.40 -6.84 6.64
CA ARG A 283 15.75 -5.49 6.19
C ARG A 283 14.48 -4.74 5.80
N LEU A 284 14.47 -3.41 6.02
CA LEU A 284 13.35 -2.53 5.71
C LEU A 284 13.86 -1.32 4.95
N ILE A 285 13.21 -1.02 3.81
CA ILE A 285 13.46 0.18 3.02
C ILE A 285 12.13 0.89 2.77
N LEU A 286 12.05 2.17 3.15
CA LEU A 286 10.87 3.00 2.94
C LEU A 286 11.28 4.32 2.29
N GLY A 287 10.90 4.50 1.02
CA GLY A 287 11.22 5.68 0.23
C GLY A 287 10.04 6.63 0.04
N PRO A 288 10.24 7.81 -0.55
CA PRO A 288 9.18 8.78 -0.81
C PRO A 288 8.43 8.49 -2.12
N TRP A 289 8.43 7.25 -2.58
CA TRP A 289 7.99 6.85 -3.93
C TRP A 289 6.50 6.50 -3.97
N THR A 290 5.96 6.39 -5.18
CA THR A 290 4.74 5.67 -5.49
C THR A 290 5.05 4.18 -5.73
N HIS A 291 4.08 3.40 -6.17
CA HIS A 291 4.17 1.95 -6.30
C HIS A 291 5.21 1.47 -7.33
N GLY A 292 6.44 1.30 -6.89
CA GLY A 292 7.55 0.78 -7.71
C GLY A 292 8.39 1.85 -8.43
N ASP A 293 8.08 3.13 -8.29
CA ASP A 293 8.74 4.22 -9.05
C ASP A 293 9.98 4.78 -8.31
N ARG A 294 10.87 3.90 -7.87
CA ARG A 294 11.96 4.18 -6.93
C ARG A 294 13.16 4.96 -7.48
N SER A 295 13.24 5.15 -8.80
CA SER A 295 14.31 5.96 -9.40
C SER A 295 13.90 7.40 -9.70
N PHE A 296 12.63 7.77 -9.41
CA PHE A 296 12.14 9.14 -9.57
C PHE A 296 12.30 9.93 -8.28
N THR A 297 12.22 11.26 -8.38
CA THR A 297 12.44 12.19 -7.27
C THR A 297 11.22 13.03 -6.93
N HIS A 298 10.19 13.04 -7.79
CA HIS A 298 8.94 13.77 -7.58
C HIS A 298 7.73 12.83 -7.65
N PHE A 299 6.74 13.07 -6.79
CA PHE A 299 5.53 12.27 -6.71
C PHE A 299 4.32 13.15 -6.43
N GLY A 300 3.34 13.14 -7.34
CA GLY A 300 2.29 14.13 -7.32
C GLY A 300 2.83 15.50 -7.73
N ASP A 301 2.57 16.52 -6.91
CA ASP A 301 3.01 17.90 -7.15
C ASP A 301 4.21 18.31 -6.26
N VAL A 302 4.97 17.31 -5.76
CA VAL A 302 6.04 17.54 -4.77
C VAL A 302 7.34 16.88 -5.20
N GLU A 303 8.43 17.66 -5.13
CA GLU A 303 9.81 17.25 -5.39
C GLU A 303 10.53 16.98 -4.05
N PHE A 304 11.16 15.82 -3.95
CA PHE A 304 11.87 15.36 -2.75
C PHE A 304 13.40 15.48 -2.85
N GLY A 305 13.90 15.99 -3.97
CA GLY A 305 15.31 16.21 -4.21
C GLY A 305 16.04 15.00 -4.85
N PRO A 306 17.26 15.21 -5.37
CA PRO A 306 17.98 14.20 -6.14
C PRO A 306 18.32 12.94 -5.32
N ASP A 307 18.49 13.07 -4.01
CA ASP A 307 18.80 11.95 -3.12
C ASP A 307 17.57 11.07 -2.81
N ALA A 308 16.36 11.50 -3.19
CA ALA A 308 15.14 10.73 -3.01
C ALA A 308 15.12 9.43 -3.82
N SER A 309 15.84 9.37 -4.93
CA SER A 309 15.98 8.20 -5.77
C SER A 309 16.74 7.08 -5.06
N LEU A 310 16.31 5.82 -5.25
CA LEU A 310 17.10 4.65 -4.84
C LEU A 310 18.47 4.64 -5.50
N ASP A 311 18.54 5.10 -6.75
CA ASP A 311 19.77 5.09 -7.55
C ASP A 311 20.86 5.94 -6.93
N ALA A 312 20.52 6.97 -6.15
CA ALA A 312 21.47 7.86 -5.48
C ALA A 312 22.42 7.13 -4.50
N TRP A 313 21.96 6.02 -3.89
CA TRP A 313 22.78 5.26 -2.92
C TRP A 313 22.97 3.78 -3.31
N ALA A 314 22.07 3.22 -4.10
CA ALA A 314 22.11 1.81 -4.49
C ALA A 314 22.85 1.56 -5.81
N GLY A 315 23.03 2.59 -6.63
CA GLY A 315 23.50 2.52 -8.01
C GLY A 315 22.36 2.28 -8.98
N ASP A 316 21.64 1.18 -8.85
CA ASP A 316 20.35 0.91 -9.46
C ASP A 316 19.66 -0.29 -8.76
N TRP A 317 18.41 -0.55 -9.12
CA TRP A 317 17.61 -1.62 -8.52
C TRP A 317 18.17 -3.03 -8.78
N ARG A 318 18.75 -3.28 -9.94
CA ARG A 318 19.39 -4.57 -10.27
C ARG A 318 20.62 -4.79 -9.41
N THR A 319 21.45 -3.77 -9.29
CA THR A 319 22.68 -3.77 -8.48
C THR A 319 22.35 -4.00 -7.00
N TYR A 320 21.32 -3.34 -6.46
CA TYR A 320 20.89 -3.56 -5.08
C TYR A 320 20.49 -5.03 -4.84
N ARG A 321 19.62 -5.58 -5.70
CA ARG A 321 19.18 -6.98 -5.60
C ARG A 321 20.36 -7.94 -5.69
N LEU A 322 21.27 -7.71 -6.64
CA LEU A 322 22.46 -8.54 -6.78
C LEU A 322 23.35 -8.52 -5.54
N ARG A 323 23.63 -7.34 -4.96
CA ARG A 323 24.44 -7.23 -3.74
C ARG A 323 23.79 -8.00 -2.58
N PHE A 324 22.47 -7.89 -2.42
CA PHE A 324 21.76 -8.62 -1.39
C PHE A 324 21.80 -10.14 -1.61
N PHE A 325 21.59 -10.60 -2.84
CA PHE A 325 21.68 -12.04 -3.17
C PHE A 325 23.11 -12.54 -3.01
N ASP A 326 24.12 -11.81 -3.47
CA ASP A 326 25.52 -12.17 -3.28
C ASP A 326 25.92 -12.24 -1.80
N HIS A 327 25.37 -11.36 -0.98
CA HIS A 327 25.56 -11.43 0.47
C HIS A 327 25.04 -12.76 1.04
N VAL A 328 23.83 -13.17 0.68
CA VAL A 328 23.21 -14.39 1.21
C VAL A 328 23.82 -15.67 0.60
N ILE A 329 24.16 -15.65 -0.70
CA ILE A 329 24.61 -16.84 -1.44
C ILE A 329 26.12 -17.02 -1.38
N LYS A 330 26.89 -15.93 -1.41
CA LYS A 330 28.35 -15.95 -1.56
C LYS A 330 29.09 -15.36 -0.36
N ASP A 331 28.38 -15.06 0.74
CA ASP A 331 28.92 -14.41 1.94
C ASP A 331 29.62 -13.04 1.61
N ALA A 332 29.20 -12.38 0.55
CA ALA A 332 29.73 -11.07 0.18
C ALA A 332 29.42 -10.03 1.27
N PRO A 333 30.34 -9.09 1.58
CA PRO A 333 30.06 -8.06 2.57
C PRO A 333 28.85 -7.20 2.18
N LEU A 334 27.97 -6.94 3.16
CA LEU A 334 26.86 -6.00 3.04
C LEU A 334 26.94 -4.99 4.18
N HIS A 335 27.36 -3.78 3.88
CA HIS A 335 27.64 -2.74 4.88
C HIS A 335 26.43 -1.83 5.17
N GLU A 336 25.28 -2.16 4.62
CA GLU A 336 24.06 -1.37 4.80
C GLU A 336 23.37 -1.75 6.14
N PRO A 337 22.85 -0.77 6.89
CA PRO A 337 22.07 -1.04 8.11
C PRO A 337 20.76 -1.77 7.75
N PRO A 338 20.14 -2.47 8.72
CA PRO A 338 18.93 -3.22 8.47
C PRO A 338 17.72 -2.35 8.12
N VAL A 339 17.69 -1.08 8.54
CA VAL A 339 16.58 -0.15 8.25
C VAL A 339 17.11 1.10 7.57
N ARG A 340 16.46 1.46 6.47
CA ARG A 340 16.71 2.71 5.74
C ARG A 340 15.36 3.36 5.41
N VAL A 341 15.15 4.58 5.87
CA VAL A 341 13.90 5.33 5.65
C VAL A 341 14.19 6.73 5.15
N PHE A 342 13.40 7.21 4.20
CA PHE A 342 13.49 8.57 3.70
C PHE A 342 12.60 9.49 4.53
N VAL A 343 13.20 10.45 5.20
CA VAL A 343 12.49 11.52 5.91
C VAL A 343 12.26 12.66 4.93
N MET A 344 11.02 12.91 4.58
CA MET A 344 10.61 14.03 3.74
C MET A 344 10.78 15.35 4.50
N GLY A 345 10.93 16.47 3.80
CA GLY A 345 11.06 17.80 4.40
C GLY A 345 12.49 18.35 4.41
N GLY A 346 12.63 19.63 4.74
CA GLY A 346 13.91 20.32 4.74
C GLY A 346 14.24 21.06 3.43
N GLY A 347 13.38 20.95 2.41
CA GLY A 347 13.48 21.72 1.17
C GLY A 347 13.15 23.20 1.35
N SER A 348 13.25 23.96 0.26
CA SER A 348 13.09 25.42 0.31
C SER A 348 11.62 25.89 0.43
N GLY A 349 10.65 25.01 0.23
CA GLY A 349 9.24 25.35 0.15
C GLY A 349 8.87 26.23 -1.08
N ARG A 350 9.81 26.37 -2.04
CA ARG A 350 9.62 27.15 -3.26
C ARG A 350 9.11 26.27 -4.39
N ARG A 351 8.64 26.89 -5.45
CA ARG A 351 8.29 26.17 -6.68
C ARG A 351 9.54 25.88 -7.48
N THR A 352 9.75 24.62 -7.85
CA THR A 352 10.85 24.21 -8.74
C THR A 352 10.61 24.71 -10.17
N PRO A 353 11.62 24.71 -11.04
CA PRO A 353 11.43 25.03 -12.46
C PRO A 353 10.45 24.10 -13.17
N ALA A 354 10.26 22.87 -12.70
CA ALA A 354 9.28 21.91 -13.20
C ALA A 354 7.84 22.18 -12.68
N GLY A 355 7.68 23.12 -11.74
CA GLY A 355 6.39 23.51 -11.20
C GLY A 355 6.02 22.86 -9.86
N HIS A 356 6.81 21.91 -9.36
CA HIS A 356 6.55 21.18 -8.11
C HIS A 356 6.96 21.97 -6.87
N LEU A 357 6.35 21.66 -5.73
CA LEU A 357 6.81 22.12 -4.42
C LEU A 357 8.17 21.48 -4.08
N ASP A 358 9.21 22.25 -3.86
CA ASP A 358 10.49 21.76 -3.32
C ASP A 358 10.34 21.46 -1.81
N HIS A 359 10.03 20.23 -1.49
CA HIS A 359 9.88 19.76 -0.11
C HIS A 359 11.16 19.14 0.44
N GLY A 360 11.98 18.52 -0.42
CA GLY A 360 13.24 17.91 -0.05
C GLY A 360 13.11 16.65 0.81
N GLY A 361 14.21 16.24 1.38
CA GLY A 361 14.29 15.10 2.30
C GLY A 361 15.70 14.52 2.41
N GLU A 362 15.86 13.57 3.35
CA GLU A 362 17.12 12.88 3.61
C GLU A 362 16.89 11.41 4.01
N TRP A 363 17.86 10.55 3.75
CA TRP A 363 17.84 9.17 4.21
C TRP A 363 18.35 9.07 5.65
N LEU A 364 17.59 8.37 6.50
CA LEU A 364 18.04 7.90 7.81
C LEU A 364 18.29 6.40 7.79
N GLU A 365 19.34 5.99 8.48
CA GLU A 365 19.75 4.61 8.70
C GLU A 365 19.58 4.24 10.17
N ALA A 366 19.07 3.03 10.45
CA ALA A 366 18.81 2.58 11.80
C ALA A 366 18.95 1.05 11.95
N GLU A 367 19.04 0.60 13.19
CA GLU A 367 19.13 -0.83 13.55
C GLU A 367 17.77 -1.49 13.70
N ASP A 368 16.68 -0.73 13.80
CA ASP A 368 15.33 -1.27 14.00
C ASP A 368 14.22 -0.31 13.55
N TRP A 369 13.01 -0.86 13.51
CA TRP A 369 11.76 -0.14 13.26
C TRP A 369 10.71 -0.47 14.34
N PRO A 370 10.00 0.52 14.97
CA PRO A 370 10.29 1.96 14.83
C PRO A 370 11.72 2.31 15.17
N LEU A 371 12.23 3.47 14.69
CA LEU A 371 13.62 3.84 14.88
C LEU A 371 13.94 3.96 16.38
N PRO A 372 15.09 3.44 16.85
CA PRO A 372 15.51 3.61 18.24
C PRO A 372 15.53 5.08 18.67
N GLY A 373 14.98 5.37 19.85
CA GLY A 373 14.85 6.75 20.35
C GLY A 373 13.59 7.47 19.90
N THR A 374 12.66 6.79 19.23
CA THR A 374 11.35 7.35 18.91
C THR A 374 10.48 7.47 20.16
N ASP A 375 9.99 8.69 20.42
CA ASP A 375 9.03 9.00 21.48
C ASP A 375 7.62 9.16 20.89
N PHE A 376 6.64 8.45 21.44
CA PHE A 376 5.23 8.58 21.03
C PHE A 376 4.54 9.68 21.82
N VAL A 377 4.26 10.79 21.17
CA VAL A 377 3.69 12.00 21.80
C VAL A 377 2.26 12.22 21.35
N SER A 378 1.35 12.39 22.32
CA SER A 378 -0.06 12.73 22.05
C SER A 378 -0.22 14.24 21.79
N TYR A 379 -0.88 14.56 20.69
CA TYR A 379 -1.36 15.92 20.37
C TYR A 379 -2.88 15.90 20.48
N HIS A 380 -3.40 16.59 21.49
CA HIS A 380 -4.84 16.61 21.80
C HIS A 380 -5.60 17.57 20.92
N LEU A 381 -6.83 17.18 20.57
CA LEU A 381 -7.77 17.97 19.79
C LEU A 381 -8.58 18.89 20.72
N TYR A 382 -8.82 20.13 20.29
CA TYR A 382 -9.60 21.12 21.02
C TYR A 382 -10.77 21.63 20.17
N ALA A 383 -11.84 22.10 20.81
CA ALA A 383 -13.06 22.53 20.13
C ALA A 383 -12.88 23.77 19.23
N ASP A 384 -11.85 24.57 19.46
CA ASP A 384 -11.48 25.71 18.63
C ASP A 384 -10.66 25.32 17.37
N GLY A 385 -10.43 24.02 17.13
CA GLY A 385 -9.58 23.50 16.03
C GLY A 385 -8.09 23.48 16.35
N THR A 386 -7.69 23.76 17.58
CA THR A 386 -6.28 23.67 17.99
C THR A 386 -5.86 22.21 18.18
N LEU A 387 -4.60 21.90 17.83
CA LEU A 387 -3.89 20.65 18.09
C LEU A 387 -2.69 20.94 19.00
N HIS A 388 -2.67 20.37 20.22
CA HIS A 388 -1.66 20.71 21.23
C HIS A 388 -1.22 19.52 22.09
N PRO A 389 0.06 19.42 22.52
CA PRO A 389 0.53 18.31 23.36
C PRO A 389 -0.11 18.23 24.77
N ALA A 390 -0.52 19.37 25.35
CA ALA A 390 -1.23 19.35 26.64
C ALA A 390 -2.64 18.78 26.46
N ALA A 391 -3.07 17.96 27.43
CA ALA A 391 -4.45 17.46 27.45
C ALA A 391 -5.45 18.54 27.86
N PRO A 392 -6.69 18.53 27.34
CA PRO A 392 -7.74 19.47 27.73
C PRO A 392 -8.06 19.31 29.22
N ALA A 393 -8.19 20.45 29.94
CA ALA A 393 -8.39 20.46 31.39
C ALA A 393 -9.87 20.64 31.80
N ALA A 394 -10.73 21.02 30.86
CA ALA A 394 -12.14 21.35 31.12
C ALA A 394 -13.09 20.47 30.27
N SER A 395 -14.38 20.51 30.61
CA SER A 395 -15.43 20.06 29.72
C SER A 395 -15.57 21.05 28.56
N ASP A 396 -15.62 20.52 27.33
CA ASP A 396 -15.81 21.32 26.13
C ASP A 396 -16.93 20.74 25.28
N SER A 397 -17.44 21.52 24.35
CA SER A 397 -18.50 21.09 23.45
C SER A 397 -17.94 20.14 22.41
N PRO A 398 -18.60 19.00 22.13
CA PRO A 398 -18.19 18.14 21.05
C PRO A 398 -18.37 18.84 19.69
N LEU A 399 -17.59 18.42 18.72
CA LEU A 399 -17.69 18.86 17.33
C LEU A 399 -18.50 17.86 16.51
N SER A 400 -19.51 18.33 15.80
CA SER A 400 -20.36 17.47 14.98
C SER A 400 -20.40 17.96 13.54
N PHE A 401 -20.58 17.03 12.63
CA PHE A 401 -20.75 17.30 11.19
C PHE A 401 -21.75 16.32 10.57
N ASP A 402 -22.41 16.77 9.51
CA ASP A 402 -23.29 15.93 8.70
C ASP A 402 -22.48 15.24 7.61
N PHE A 403 -22.51 13.91 7.59
CA PHE A 403 -21.93 13.11 6.51
C PHE A 403 -23.01 12.62 5.57
N ASP A 404 -23.02 13.12 4.32
CA ASP A 404 -23.86 12.66 3.22
C ASP A 404 -23.08 11.68 2.32
N PRO A 405 -23.43 10.38 2.30
CA PRO A 405 -22.78 9.40 1.42
C PRO A 405 -22.91 9.70 -0.08
N SER A 406 -23.78 10.63 -0.47
CA SER A 406 -23.94 11.07 -1.86
C SER A 406 -22.94 12.14 -2.26
N HIS A 407 -22.26 12.74 -1.28
CA HIS A 407 -21.27 13.80 -1.48
C HIS A 407 -19.98 13.53 -0.68
N PRO A 408 -19.33 12.39 -0.87
CA PRO A 408 -18.16 12.04 -0.08
C PRO A 408 -17.01 13.02 -0.28
N VAL A 409 -16.12 13.10 0.71
CA VAL A 409 -14.87 13.85 0.59
C VAL A 409 -14.00 13.22 -0.49
N PRO A 410 -13.57 13.99 -1.51
CA PRO A 410 -12.76 13.45 -2.58
C PRO A 410 -11.36 13.05 -2.10
N THR A 411 -10.81 12.00 -2.71
CA THR A 411 -9.41 11.62 -2.53
C THR A 411 -8.53 12.51 -3.39
N ILE A 412 -7.61 13.25 -2.76
CA ILE A 412 -6.60 14.06 -3.44
C ILE A 412 -5.22 13.50 -3.08
N GLY A 413 -4.65 12.69 -3.96
CA GLY A 413 -3.37 12.03 -3.72
C GLY A 413 -3.40 11.04 -2.56
N GLY A 414 -2.23 10.82 -1.96
CA GLY A 414 -2.00 9.89 -0.86
C GLY A 414 -1.48 8.53 -1.32
N ALA A 415 -1.46 7.59 -0.38
CA ALA A 415 -0.91 6.24 -0.57
C ALA A 415 -1.92 5.32 -1.27
N MET A 416 -1.66 4.99 -2.54
CA MET A 416 -2.50 4.09 -3.33
C MET A 416 -1.74 3.52 -4.52
N SER A 417 -2.30 2.50 -5.17
CA SER A 417 -1.82 1.96 -6.45
C SER A 417 -2.99 1.40 -7.25
N SER A 418 -2.81 1.21 -8.54
CA SER A 418 -3.78 0.53 -9.43
C SER A 418 -5.19 1.15 -9.45
N LEU A 419 -5.36 2.38 -9.03
CA LEU A 419 -6.66 3.08 -9.01
C LEU A 419 -6.84 4.00 -10.24
N GLU A 420 -5.80 4.19 -11.05
CA GLU A 420 -5.93 4.93 -12.31
C GLU A 420 -6.91 4.23 -13.28
N PRO A 421 -7.67 4.99 -14.07
CA PRO A 421 -7.63 6.44 -14.23
C PRO A 421 -8.53 7.21 -13.26
N VAL A 422 -9.00 6.60 -12.17
CA VAL A 422 -9.97 7.20 -11.24
C VAL A 422 -9.29 8.13 -10.23
N ALA A 423 -8.15 7.71 -9.66
CA ALA A 423 -7.35 8.52 -8.75
C ALA A 423 -5.85 8.25 -8.93
N THR A 424 -5.03 9.24 -8.55
CA THR A 424 -3.57 9.22 -8.70
C THR A 424 -2.90 9.31 -7.34
N ALA A 425 -1.88 8.45 -7.11
CA ALA A 425 -1.05 8.47 -5.91
C ALA A 425 -0.11 9.69 -5.86
N GLY A 426 0.52 9.89 -4.72
CA GLY A 426 1.54 10.91 -4.54
C GLY A 426 1.12 11.99 -3.55
N SER A 427 2.02 12.95 -3.36
CA SER A 427 1.81 14.09 -2.49
C SER A 427 1.18 15.25 -3.25
N TRP A 428 0.09 15.79 -2.70
CA TRP A 428 -0.69 16.86 -3.32
C TRP A 428 -1.19 17.84 -2.28
N ASP A 429 -1.36 19.10 -2.69
CA ASP A 429 -2.12 20.07 -1.92
C ASP A 429 -3.57 19.60 -1.72
N GLN A 430 -4.07 19.65 -0.51
CA GLN A 430 -5.43 19.23 -0.18
C GLN A 430 -6.48 20.27 -0.60
N THR A 431 -6.37 20.72 -1.86
CA THR A 431 -7.29 21.65 -2.53
C THR A 431 -7.90 20.95 -3.75
N GLU A 432 -9.22 21.06 -3.91
CA GLU A 432 -9.93 20.47 -5.05
C GLU A 432 -9.35 20.96 -6.38
N ALA A 433 -9.31 20.10 -7.37
CA ALA A 433 -8.93 20.42 -8.74
C ALA A 433 -9.67 19.53 -9.75
N ALA A 434 -9.79 19.98 -10.98
CA ALA A 434 -10.56 19.30 -12.04
C ALA A 434 -10.04 17.87 -12.36
N GLY A 435 -8.76 17.58 -12.10
CA GLY A 435 -8.14 16.27 -12.33
C GLY A 435 -8.59 15.19 -11.35
N PHE A 436 -9.06 15.57 -10.15
CA PHE A 436 -9.44 14.62 -9.11
C PHE A 436 -10.91 14.24 -9.18
N PHE A 437 -11.19 12.96 -8.99
CA PHE A 437 -12.55 12.42 -9.06
C PHE A 437 -13.42 12.98 -7.92
N GLY A 438 -14.59 13.49 -8.26
CA GLY A 438 -15.57 14.03 -7.30
C GLY A 438 -15.36 15.49 -6.91
N CYS A 439 -14.24 16.11 -7.28
CA CYS A 439 -14.01 17.55 -7.07
C CYS A 439 -14.94 18.40 -7.91
N ARG A 440 -15.31 19.59 -7.37
CA ARG A 440 -16.31 20.48 -7.97
C ARG A 440 -15.82 21.93 -7.98
N THR A 441 -16.36 22.71 -8.91
CA THR A 441 -16.17 24.17 -8.91
C THR A 441 -17.16 24.86 -7.95
N PRO A 442 -16.74 25.96 -7.25
CA PRO A 442 -15.36 26.46 -7.23
C PRO A 442 -14.45 25.48 -6.49
N HIS A 443 -13.23 25.31 -6.98
CA HIS A 443 -12.24 24.44 -6.33
C HIS A 443 -11.76 25.08 -5.02
N LEU A 444 -12.06 24.45 -3.91
CA LEU A 444 -11.76 24.96 -2.58
C LEU A 444 -10.87 23.96 -1.80
N PRO A 445 -10.12 24.42 -0.80
CA PRO A 445 -9.43 23.52 0.12
C PRO A 445 -10.40 22.55 0.77
N LEU A 446 -10.04 21.28 0.90
CA LEU A 446 -10.87 20.30 1.62
C LEU A 446 -11.17 20.71 3.06
N ALA A 447 -10.29 21.49 3.67
CA ALA A 447 -10.49 22.11 4.98
C ALA A 447 -11.71 23.05 5.07
N SER A 448 -12.22 23.53 3.95
CA SER A 448 -13.40 24.40 3.92
C SER A 448 -14.73 23.64 3.86
N ARG A 449 -14.67 22.31 3.71
CA ARG A 449 -15.87 21.47 3.68
C ARG A 449 -16.48 21.37 5.09
N PRO A 450 -17.82 21.43 5.22
CA PRO A 450 -18.48 21.32 6.52
C PRO A 450 -18.41 19.93 7.14
N ASP A 451 -18.08 18.90 6.32
CA ASP A 451 -17.91 17.49 6.74
C ASP A 451 -16.43 17.11 6.97
N VAL A 452 -15.55 18.09 7.13
CA VAL A 452 -14.14 17.93 7.49
C VAL A 452 -13.83 18.76 8.74
N LEU A 453 -13.57 18.10 9.85
CA LEU A 453 -13.07 18.75 11.06
C LEU A 453 -11.55 18.94 10.95
N VAL A 454 -11.07 20.14 11.18
CA VAL A 454 -9.67 20.54 11.04
C VAL A 454 -9.08 20.86 12.40
N PHE A 455 -7.97 20.20 12.75
CA PHE A 455 -7.20 20.46 13.95
C PHE A 455 -5.75 20.74 13.57
N GLN A 456 -5.19 21.85 14.01
CA GLN A 456 -3.81 22.21 13.66
C GLN A 456 -3.06 22.89 14.80
N THR A 457 -1.75 22.70 14.83
CA THR A 457 -0.88 23.42 15.78
C THR A 457 -0.82 24.91 15.42
N GLU A 458 -0.38 25.73 16.37
CA GLU A 458 0.21 27.01 16.02
C GLU A 458 1.41 26.81 15.07
N PRO A 459 1.85 27.86 14.34
CA PRO A 459 3.07 27.77 13.57
C PRO A 459 4.22 27.27 14.45
N LEU A 460 4.90 26.23 14.02
CA LEU A 460 5.98 25.62 14.79
C LEU A 460 7.12 26.62 15.00
N ALA A 461 7.59 26.75 16.24
CA ALA A 461 8.74 27.59 16.58
C ALA A 461 10.09 26.91 16.28
N ALA A 462 10.10 25.57 16.25
CA ALA A 462 11.27 24.74 16.00
C ALA A 462 10.87 23.57 15.08
N PRO A 463 11.82 22.96 14.37
CA PRO A 463 11.51 21.81 13.52
C PRO A 463 11.06 20.60 14.37
N VAL A 464 10.11 19.82 13.82
CA VAL A 464 9.59 18.60 14.45
C VAL A 464 9.77 17.45 13.47
N ARG A 465 10.55 16.43 13.85
CA ARG A 465 10.76 15.22 13.04
C ARG A 465 9.82 14.12 13.51
N VAL A 466 8.95 13.67 12.61
CA VAL A 466 8.02 12.56 12.79
C VAL A 466 8.52 11.39 11.96
N VAL A 467 8.80 10.22 12.56
CA VAL A 467 9.26 9.03 11.84
C VAL A 467 8.66 7.78 12.49
N GLY A 468 7.66 7.18 11.86
CA GLY A 468 7.08 5.96 12.41
C GLY A 468 5.60 5.77 12.14
N PRO A 469 4.96 4.85 12.89
CA PRO A 469 3.52 4.62 12.83
C PRO A 469 2.75 5.79 13.45
N VAL A 470 1.66 6.18 12.81
CA VAL A 470 0.77 7.29 13.22
C VAL A 470 -0.60 6.74 13.54
N THR A 471 -1.21 7.17 14.65
CA THR A 471 -2.58 6.80 15.03
C THR A 471 -3.37 8.01 15.51
N ALA A 472 -4.68 8.02 15.22
CA ALA A 472 -5.62 8.96 15.82
C ALA A 472 -6.55 8.19 16.77
N GLU A 473 -6.46 8.52 18.06
CA GLU A 473 -7.31 7.98 19.12
C GLU A 473 -8.49 8.93 19.32
N LEU A 474 -9.67 8.54 18.87
CA LEU A 474 -10.82 9.41 18.87
C LEU A 474 -11.94 8.87 19.74
N PHE A 475 -12.61 9.74 20.48
CA PHE A 475 -13.89 9.45 21.10
C PHE A 475 -14.98 9.98 20.17
N VAL A 476 -15.82 9.09 19.65
CA VAL A 476 -16.76 9.42 18.58
C VAL A 476 -18.16 8.91 18.88
N ALA A 477 -19.16 9.51 18.25
CA ALA A 477 -20.53 9.00 18.19
C ALA A 477 -21.11 9.25 16.80
N THR A 478 -22.14 8.50 16.46
CA THR A 478 -22.99 8.73 15.28
C THR A 478 -24.45 8.60 15.68
N ASP A 479 -25.34 9.30 15.01
CA ASP A 479 -26.79 9.11 15.17
C ASP A 479 -27.31 7.91 14.37
N GLY A 480 -26.46 7.32 13.51
CA GLY A 480 -26.72 6.15 12.68
C GLY A 480 -26.30 4.83 13.32
N PRO A 481 -26.68 3.70 12.70
CA PRO A 481 -26.22 2.38 13.13
C PRO A 481 -24.76 2.10 12.75
N ASP A 482 -24.20 2.81 11.78
CA ASP A 482 -22.82 2.68 11.31
C ASP A 482 -22.37 3.93 10.57
N THR A 483 -21.06 4.16 10.51
CA THR A 483 -20.40 5.18 9.71
C THR A 483 -18.90 4.84 9.61
N ASP A 484 -18.12 5.62 8.84
CA ASP A 484 -16.67 5.54 8.85
C ASP A 484 -16.08 6.80 9.48
N PHE A 485 -14.87 6.68 10.03
CA PHE A 485 -14.05 7.84 10.41
C PHE A 485 -12.70 7.77 9.70
N THR A 486 -12.31 8.87 9.07
CA THR A 486 -11.02 9.04 8.41
C THR A 486 -10.15 10.02 9.17
N ALA A 487 -8.85 9.84 9.07
CA ALA A 487 -7.85 10.77 9.58
C ALA A 487 -6.79 11.01 8.50
N LYS A 488 -6.42 12.28 8.26
CA LYS A 488 -5.34 12.67 7.36
C LYS A 488 -4.33 13.52 8.12
N LEU A 489 -3.06 13.15 8.06
CA LEU A 489 -1.95 13.97 8.56
C LEU A 489 -1.41 14.82 7.41
N ILE A 490 -1.29 16.13 7.66
CA ILE A 490 -0.96 17.14 6.67
C ILE A 490 0.16 18.03 7.20
N ASP A 491 1.15 18.32 6.35
CA ASP A 491 2.14 19.36 6.57
C ASP A 491 1.64 20.65 5.91
N VAL A 492 1.32 21.66 6.73
CA VAL A 492 0.84 22.95 6.23
C VAL A 492 2.02 23.90 6.12
N HIS A 493 2.46 24.14 4.90
CA HIS A 493 3.46 25.15 4.58
C HIS A 493 2.87 26.56 4.70
N PRO A 494 3.62 27.53 5.23
CA PRO A 494 3.15 28.92 5.33
C PRO A 494 2.97 29.57 3.95
N PRO A 495 2.14 30.61 3.83
CA PRO A 495 2.04 31.41 2.62
C PRO A 495 3.41 31.93 2.16
N SER A 496 3.64 31.88 0.87
CA SER A 496 4.88 32.33 0.20
C SER A 496 4.58 33.04 -1.12
N ALA A 497 5.60 33.59 -1.77
CA ALA A 497 5.43 34.20 -3.08
C ALA A 497 4.96 33.19 -4.15
N ASP A 498 5.42 31.95 -4.05
CA ASP A 498 5.08 30.88 -5.00
C ASP A 498 3.73 30.20 -4.64
N TYR A 499 3.37 30.21 -3.37
CA TYR A 499 2.13 29.64 -2.81
C TYR A 499 1.42 30.67 -1.89
N PRO A 500 0.71 31.64 -2.46
CA PRO A 500 0.12 32.74 -1.67
C PRO A 500 -0.92 32.31 -0.63
N GLN A 501 -1.52 31.13 -0.81
CA GLN A 501 -2.48 30.52 0.13
C GLN A 501 -1.81 29.53 1.10
N GLY A 502 -0.48 29.38 1.02
CA GLY A 502 0.22 28.24 1.62
C GLY A 502 0.07 26.99 0.77
N TYR A 503 0.48 25.85 1.32
CA TYR A 503 0.37 24.54 0.68
C TYR A 503 0.08 23.47 1.74
N ALA A 504 -1.05 22.79 1.66
CA ALA A 504 -1.47 21.78 2.62
C ALA A 504 -1.11 20.38 2.09
N MET A 505 0.14 19.97 2.30
CA MET A 505 0.69 18.74 1.79
C MET A 505 0.17 17.53 2.55
N ILE A 506 -0.53 16.59 1.89
CA ILE A 506 -0.85 15.31 2.52
C ILE A 506 0.41 14.51 2.80
N LEU A 507 0.51 13.90 3.99
CA LEU A 507 1.59 12.99 4.36
C LEU A 507 1.11 11.54 4.42
N THR A 508 -0.02 11.30 5.08
CA THR A 508 -0.59 9.97 5.24
C THR A 508 -2.06 10.06 5.62
N ASP A 509 -2.78 8.98 5.42
CA ASP A 509 -4.18 8.86 5.77
C ASP A 509 -4.53 7.47 6.34
N GLY A 510 -5.69 7.40 6.98
CA GLY A 510 -6.27 6.18 7.51
C GLY A 510 -7.78 6.27 7.59
N ILE A 511 -8.42 5.11 7.75
CA ILE A 511 -9.86 4.97 7.87
C ILE A 511 -10.20 3.83 8.82
N LEU A 512 -11.34 3.94 9.51
CA LEU A 512 -11.93 2.87 10.30
C LEU A 512 -13.44 2.85 10.10
N ARG A 513 -14.00 1.67 9.81
CA ARG A 513 -15.45 1.44 9.77
C ARG A 513 -15.95 1.12 11.17
N LEU A 514 -16.87 1.93 11.69
CA LEU A 514 -17.22 2.00 13.11
C LEU A 514 -17.77 0.68 13.65
N ARG A 515 -18.46 -0.13 12.83
CA ARG A 515 -18.95 -1.45 13.25
C ARG A 515 -17.85 -2.42 13.69
N TYR A 516 -16.60 -2.19 13.28
CA TYR A 516 -15.42 -3.03 13.60
C TYR A 516 -14.53 -2.44 14.70
N ALA A 517 -14.92 -1.33 15.30
CA ALA A 517 -14.06 -0.61 16.24
C ALA A 517 -13.72 -1.38 17.52
N GLU A 518 -14.66 -2.19 18.04
CA GLU A 518 -14.47 -2.97 19.29
C GLU A 518 -13.89 -4.35 19.01
N ASP A 519 -14.41 -5.04 18.00
CA ASP A 519 -13.97 -6.37 17.59
C ASP A 519 -14.03 -6.48 16.04
N PRO A 520 -12.87 -6.55 15.37
CA PRO A 520 -12.85 -6.74 13.93
C PRO A 520 -13.53 -8.02 13.43
N THR A 521 -13.63 -9.04 14.28
CA THR A 521 -14.21 -10.34 13.92
C THR A 521 -15.73 -10.40 14.12
N ALA A 522 -16.26 -9.50 14.95
CA ALA A 522 -17.69 -9.47 15.33
C ALA A 522 -18.25 -8.05 15.18
N PRO A 523 -18.72 -7.68 13.98
CA PRO A 523 -19.22 -6.32 13.72
C PRO A 523 -20.41 -5.98 14.63
N LYS A 524 -20.35 -4.82 15.27
CA LYS A 524 -21.38 -4.30 16.16
C LYS A 524 -21.96 -3.00 15.60
N LEU A 525 -23.24 -3.03 15.25
CA LEU A 525 -23.96 -1.81 14.90
C LEU A 525 -24.20 -0.94 16.14
N ARG A 526 -24.14 0.37 15.97
CA ARG A 526 -24.23 1.34 17.05
C ARG A 526 -25.67 1.72 17.38
N ARG A 527 -25.88 2.13 18.62
CA ARG A 527 -27.08 2.86 19.00
C ARG A 527 -26.82 4.35 18.78
N GLY A 528 -27.78 5.07 18.23
CA GLY A 528 -27.62 6.50 17.98
C GLY A 528 -27.14 7.25 19.22
N GLY A 529 -26.04 8.00 19.12
CA GLY A 529 -25.41 8.74 20.20
C GLY A 529 -24.53 7.92 21.16
N GLU A 530 -24.35 6.60 20.94
CA GLU A 530 -23.41 5.79 21.72
C GLU A 530 -21.97 6.29 21.47
N VAL A 531 -21.29 6.70 22.55
CA VAL A 531 -19.89 7.15 22.47
C VAL A 531 -18.95 5.95 22.48
N VAL A 532 -18.03 5.91 21.53
CA VAL A 532 -17.04 4.83 21.38
C VAL A 532 -15.65 5.45 21.25
N ARG A 533 -14.66 4.87 21.93
CA ARG A 533 -13.26 5.17 21.65
C ARG A 533 -12.80 4.31 20.48
N ILE A 534 -12.19 4.93 19.48
CA ILE A 534 -11.67 4.27 18.28
C ILE A 534 -10.21 4.62 18.06
N THR A 535 -9.48 3.74 17.38
CA THR A 535 -8.14 3.97 16.88
C THR A 535 -8.15 3.94 15.36
N VAL A 536 -7.99 5.09 14.73
CA VAL A 536 -7.74 5.16 13.29
C VAL A 536 -6.25 5.01 13.04
N THR A 537 -5.83 3.89 12.48
CA THR A 537 -4.43 3.65 12.10
C THR A 537 -4.20 4.27 10.72
N LEU A 538 -3.29 5.25 10.66
CA LEU A 538 -2.78 5.80 9.41
C LEU A 538 -1.62 4.93 8.91
N PHE A 539 -1.25 5.06 7.63
CA PHE A 539 0.00 4.46 7.19
C PHE A 539 1.20 5.13 7.90
N PRO A 540 2.28 4.39 8.17
CA PRO A 540 3.50 4.99 8.70
C PRO A 540 4.04 6.04 7.71
N THR A 541 4.70 7.06 8.24
CA THR A 541 5.30 8.13 7.45
C THR A 541 6.58 8.64 8.10
N ALA A 542 7.35 9.43 7.35
CA ALA A 542 8.50 10.16 7.88
C ALA A 542 8.56 11.56 7.27
N ASN A 543 8.51 12.59 8.12
CA ASN A 543 8.51 13.99 7.71
C ASN A 543 9.20 14.89 8.75
N LEU A 544 9.94 15.87 8.27
CA LEU A 544 10.48 16.98 9.04
C LEU A 544 9.62 18.22 8.81
N PHE A 545 8.77 18.54 9.76
CA PHE A 545 8.03 19.80 9.77
C PHE A 545 8.98 20.95 10.13
N LEU A 546 9.06 21.97 9.28
CA LEU A 546 9.96 23.12 9.49
C LEU A 546 9.34 24.20 10.39
N PRO A 547 10.14 25.10 10.95
CA PRO A 547 9.60 26.29 11.63
C PRO A 547 8.67 27.09 10.73
N GLY A 548 7.56 27.57 11.27
CA GLY A 548 6.50 28.25 10.53
C GLY A 548 5.47 27.32 9.88
N HIS A 549 5.77 26.04 9.70
CA HIS A 549 4.77 25.04 9.29
C HIS A 549 3.80 24.74 10.43
N ARG A 550 2.69 24.06 10.10
CA ARG A 550 1.75 23.52 11.10
C ARG A 550 1.56 22.03 10.88
N ILE A 551 1.50 21.27 11.96
CA ILE A 551 1.00 19.89 11.95
C ILE A 551 -0.51 19.96 11.95
N ARG A 552 -1.18 19.34 10.96
CA ARG A 552 -2.63 19.37 10.84
C ARG A 552 -3.19 17.95 10.74
N LEU A 553 -4.28 17.72 11.46
CA LEU A 553 -5.12 16.54 11.37
C LEU A 553 -6.49 16.92 10.82
N ASP A 554 -6.90 16.30 9.71
CA ASP A 554 -8.26 16.37 9.21
C ASP A 554 -9.01 15.09 9.57
N VAL A 555 -10.20 15.24 10.18
CA VAL A 555 -11.10 14.14 10.52
C VAL A 555 -12.39 14.28 9.72
N SER A 556 -12.81 13.18 9.07
CA SER A 556 -14.03 13.13 8.28
C SER A 556 -14.62 11.71 8.28
N SER A 557 -15.58 11.42 7.40
CA SER A 557 -16.25 10.11 7.31
C SER A 557 -16.13 9.45 5.94
N SER A 558 -15.29 9.98 5.06
CA SER A 558 -15.07 9.39 3.73
C SER A 558 -13.74 9.84 3.12
N ASN A 559 -13.25 9.06 2.17
CA ASN A 559 -12.08 9.35 1.34
C ASN A 559 -12.27 8.57 0.01
N PHE A 560 -13.12 9.11 -0.85
CA PHE A 560 -13.57 8.46 -2.08
C PHE A 560 -12.90 9.11 -3.30
N PRO A 561 -12.36 8.35 -4.23
CA PRO A 561 -12.60 6.94 -4.52
C PRO A 561 -11.54 5.96 -3.97
N LYS A 562 -10.68 6.34 -3.02
CA LYS A 562 -9.72 5.39 -2.44
C LYS A 562 -10.45 4.23 -1.73
N PHE A 563 -11.45 4.56 -0.92
CA PHE A 563 -12.27 3.61 -0.18
C PHE A 563 -13.74 3.63 -0.64
N ASP A 564 -14.45 2.53 -0.42
CA ASP A 564 -15.89 2.49 -0.56
C ASP A 564 -16.57 3.43 0.45
N VAL A 565 -17.71 3.98 0.08
CA VAL A 565 -18.46 4.93 0.93
C VAL A 565 -19.43 4.16 1.82
N ASN A 566 -19.31 4.35 3.14
CA ASN A 566 -20.30 3.79 4.08
C ASN A 566 -21.66 4.45 3.86
N PRO A 567 -22.73 3.67 3.61
CA PRO A 567 -24.08 4.20 3.41
C PRO A 567 -24.75 4.68 4.71
N ASN A 568 -24.12 4.52 5.88
CA ASN A 568 -24.60 4.83 7.24
C ASN A 568 -25.87 4.05 7.67
N THR A 569 -26.26 3.03 6.93
CA THR A 569 -27.53 2.29 7.16
C THR A 569 -27.35 1.00 7.95
N GLY A 570 -26.11 0.56 8.18
CA GLY A 570 -25.83 -0.72 8.83
C GLY A 570 -26.15 -1.95 7.98
N GLU A 571 -26.53 -1.77 6.71
CA GLU A 571 -26.74 -2.89 5.78
C GLU A 571 -25.43 -3.68 5.58
N PRO A 572 -25.51 -4.97 5.17
CA PRO A 572 -24.33 -5.76 4.85
C PRO A 572 -23.48 -5.10 3.76
N GLU A 573 -22.17 -5.24 3.88
CA GLU A 573 -21.21 -4.68 2.94
C GLU A 573 -21.38 -5.27 1.54
N GLY A 574 -21.15 -4.46 0.50
CA GLY A 574 -21.39 -4.83 -0.89
C GLY A 574 -22.88 -4.99 -1.27
N GLN A 575 -23.82 -4.93 -0.30
CA GLN A 575 -25.24 -5.20 -0.52
C GLN A 575 -26.17 -4.01 -0.21
N ALA A 576 -25.61 -2.88 0.22
CA ALA A 576 -26.39 -1.71 0.62
C ALA A 576 -27.29 -1.19 -0.52
N ARG A 577 -28.54 -0.86 -0.18
CA ARG A 577 -29.55 -0.34 -1.12
C ARG A 577 -30.02 1.06 -0.78
N ARG A 578 -29.77 1.50 0.44
CA ARG A 578 -30.18 2.80 0.95
C ARG A 578 -28.95 3.61 1.37
N ARG A 579 -29.14 4.90 1.47
CA ARG A 579 -28.18 5.85 2.04
C ARG A 579 -28.88 6.67 3.11
N ARG A 580 -28.12 7.08 4.12
CA ARG A 580 -28.58 7.93 5.21
C ARG A 580 -27.55 8.99 5.47
N ILE A 581 -27.96 10.24 5.60
CA ILE A 581 -27.09 11.27 6.18
C ILE A 581 -26.93 10.95 7.67
N ALA A 582 -25.71 10.94 8.16
CA ALA A 582 -25.40 10.70 9.56
C ALA A 582 -24.80 11.93 10.20
N VAL A 583 -25.26 12.24 11.43
CA VAL A 583 -24.59 13.24 12.28
C VAL A 583 -23.49 12.53 13.05
N ASN A 584 -22.24 12.82 12.69
CA ASN A 584 -21.06 12.27 13.31
C ASN A 584 -20.44 13.27 14.28
N THR A 585 -19.99 12.81 15.43
CA THR A 585 -19.50 13.65 16.53
C THR A 585 -18.14 13.19 17.00
N VAL A 586 -17.23 14.12 17.23
CA VAL A 586 -15.91 13.92 17.84
C VAL A 586 -15.87 14.69 19.17
N PHE A 587 -15.51 13.99 20.24
CA PHE A 587 -15.40 14.57 21.58
C PHE A 587 -13.95 14.97 21.85
N VAL A 588 -13.76 16.13 22.46
CA VAL A 588 -12.45 16.77 22.65
C VAL A 588 -12.25 17.31 24.07
N ASP A 589 -13.08 16.85 25.03
CA ASP A 589 -13.06 17.30 26.43
C ASP A 589 -12.12 16.49 27.33
N ALA A 590 -11.93 16.95 28.56
CA ALA A 590 -11.06 16.28 29.54
C ALA A 590 -11.43 14.82 29.85
N ALA A 591 -12.72 14.46 29.75
CA ALA A 591 -13.19 13.09 30.00
C ALA A 591 -13.04 12.19 28.76
N ARG A 592 -12.98 12.80 27.58
CA ARG A 592 -12.91 12.14 26.27
C ARG A 592 -11.87 12.85 25.39
N PRO A 593 -10.58 12.80 25.78
CA PRO A 593 -9.53 13.57 25.14
C PRO A 593 -9.06 12.90 23.84
N SER A 594 -9.78 13.13 22.75
CA SER A 594 -9.33 12.72 21.41
C SER A 594 -7.97 13.32 21.10
N HIS A 595 -7.07 12.52 20.49
CA HIS A 595 -5.71 12.95 20.20
C HIS A 595 -5.09 12.20 19.02
N LEU A 596 -4.13 12.84 18.40
CA LEU A 596 -3.21 12.26 17.41
C LEU A 596 -1.94 11.81 18.14
N VAL A 597 -1.47 10.59 17.88
CA VAL A 597 -0.19 10.08 18.40
C VAL A 597 0.85 10.15 17.30
N LEU A 598 1.89 10.94 17.52
CA LEU A 598 3.01 11.13 16.60
C LEU A 598 4.31 10.47 17.12
N PRO A 599 4.99 9.69 16.29
CA PRO A 599 6.32 9.14 16.58
C PRO A 599 7.39 10.21 16.38
N LEU A 600 7.78 10.93 17.43
CA LEU A 600 8.80 11.96 17.38
C LEU A 600 10.19 11.37 17.49
N LEU A 601 11.10 11.81 16.63
CA LEU A 601 12.50 11.44 16.66
C LEU A 601 13.35 12.71 16.83
N ALA A 602 14.32 12.66 17.75
CA ALA A 602 15.26 13.78 17.93
C ALA A 602 15.96 14.15 16.61
N LEU A 603 16.31 15.44 16.47
CA LEU A 603 16.99 15.99 15.30
C LEU A 603 18.46 15.59 15.25
#